data_ab2d7a5c68048fab6e45c9ea5a9f7f2f
#
_entry.id   ab2d7a5c68048fab6e45c9ea5a9f7f2f
#
_cell.length_a   1.000
_cell.length_b   1.000
_cell.length_c   1.000
_cell.angle_alpha   90.00
_cell.angle_beta   90.00
_cell.angle_gamma   90.00
#
_symmetry.space_group_name_H-M   'P 1'
#
loop_
_entity.id
_entity.type
_entity.pdbx_description
1 polymer ?
#
loop_
_entity_poly.entity_id
_entity_poly.type
_entity_poly.pdbx_seq_one_letter_code
_entity_poly.pdbx_strand_id
1 'polypeptide(L)'
;MCYCTTNDGELSAGLADLREKIPQIEASIKEAEGLKEQLDQELAQHKEDRKAAKESIASASAQREKEAEAFAGESSELKANIAACGNAIDAIAKGMAGSFLQSGFASTLKRVLDRPSLGRYQRGVLTEFLSASTGYAPASGEIVGILKQLKE
;
A
#
# COMPACT_ATOMS: atom_id res chain seq x y z
N MET A 1 -86.03 28.52 9.32
CA MET A 1 -84.91 29.40 9.66
C MET A 1 -83.74 28.69 10.29
N CYS A 2 -83.89 27.56 10.97
CA CYS A 2 -82.84 26.84 11.67
C CYS A 2 -81.76 26.25 10.78
N TYR A 3 -82.05 25.72 9.61
CA TYR A 3 -81.11 25.10 8.65
C TYR A 3 -80.10 26.10 8.08
N CYS A 4 -80.56 27.30 7.67
CA CYS A 4 -79.68 28.31 7.14
C CYS A 4 -78.62 28.84 8.16
N THR A 5 -79.09 29.02 9.42
CA THR A 5 -78.15 29.55 10.47
C THR A 5 -77.17 28.52 10.92
N THR A 6 -77.52 27.25 10.97
CA THR A 6 -76.56 26.16 11.32
C THR A 6 -75.54 25.98 10.21
N ASN A 7 -75.98 25.94 8.95
CA ASN A 7 -75.10 25.75 7.81
C ASN A 7 -74.17 26.95 7.59
N ASP A 8 -74.62 28.14 7.84
CA ASP A 8 -73.80 29.38 7.79
C ASP A 8 -72.70 29.35 8.87
N GLY A 9 -73.03 28.88 10.09
CA GLY A 9 -72.08 28.70 11.15
C GLY A 9 -71.00 27.65 10.84
N GLU A 10 -71.39 26.50 10.28
CA GLU A 10 -70.45 25.45 9.88
C GLU A 10 -69.53 25.91 8.72
N LEU A 11 -70.06 26.58 7.72
CA LEU A 11 -69.31 27.15 6.60
C LEU A 11 -68.32 28.24 7.05
N SER A 12 -68.76 29.10 7.97
CA SER A 12 -67.93 30.15 8.53
C SER A 12 -66.77 29.60 9.35
N ALA A 13 -67.04 28.54 10.16
CA ALA A 13 -66.02 27.86 10.90
C ALA A 13 -65.00 27.13 9.99
N GLY A 14 -65.50 26.45 8.94
CA GLY A 14 -64.65 25.80 7.93
C GLY A 14 -63.79 26.80 7.15
N LEU A 15 -64.34 28.00 6.80
CA LEU A 15 -63.58 29.06 6.18
C LEU A 15 -62.49 29.62 7.10
N ALA A 16 -62.73 29.75 8.36
CA ALA A 16 -61.73 30.20 9.36
C ALA A 16 -60.60 29.19 9.48
N ASP A 17 -60.92 27.89 9.60
CA ASP A 17 -59.92 26.81 9.67
C ASP A 17 -59.05 26.74 8.37
N LEU A 18 -59.67 26.87 7.23
CA LEU A 18 -58.93 26.91 5.94
C LEU A 18 -57.99 28.12 5.80
N ARG A 19 -58.46 29.30 6.26
CA ARG A 19 -57.63 30.51 6.28
C ARG A 19 -56.41 30.39 7.18
N GLU A 20 -56.48 29.62 8.21
CA GLU A 20 -55.32 29.33 9.07
C GLU A 20 -54.41 28.27 8.49
N LYS A 21 -54.98 27.20 7.90
CA LYS A 21 -54.19 26.09 7.31
C LYS A 21 -53.44 26.46 6.03
N ILE A 22 -54.03 27.28 5.17
CA ILE A 22 -53.43 27.67 3.90
C ILE A 22 -52.01 28.28 4.09
N PRO A 23 -51.82 29.30 4.93
CA PRO A 23 -50.50 29.90 5.13
C PRO A 23 -49.52 28.93 5.80
N GLN A 24 -49.98 27.99 6.65
CA GLN A 24 -49.12 26.95 7.24
C GLN A 24 -48.61 25.98 6.16
N ILE A 25 -49.50 25.56 5.23
CA ILE A 25 -49.11 24.71 4.12
C ILE A 25 -48.18 25.44 3.16
N GLU A 26 -48.41 26.70 2.85
CA GLU A 26 -47.52 27.54 2.02
C GLU A 26 -46.14 27.68 2.63
N ALA A 27 -46.04 27.88 3.96
CA ALA A 27 -44.80 27.92 4.67
C ALA A 27 -44.03 26.58 4.59
N SER A 28 -44.75 25.46 4.80
CA SER A 28 -44.17 24.12 4.70
C SER A 28 -43.69 23.78 3.31
N ILE A 29 -44.44 24.20 2.28
CA ILE A 29 -43.98 24.04 0.87
C ILE A 29 -42.70 24.80 0.62
N LYS A 30 -42.61 26.06 1.04
CA LYS A 30 -41.42 26.89 0.88
C LYS A 30 -40.20 26.30 1.60
N GLU A 31 -40.41 25.77 2.81
CA GLU A 31 -39.35 25.08 3.55
C GLU A 31 -38.88 23.82 2.83
N ALA A 32 -39.83 23.00 2.34
CA ALA A 32 -39.53 21.79 1.57
C ALA A 32 -38.79 22.10 0.26
N GLU A 33 -39.17 23.17 -0.44
CA GLU A 33 -38.47 23.62 -1.64
C GLU A 33 -37.02 24.03 -1.33
N GLY A 34 -36.78 24.77 -0.26
CA GLY A 34 -35.43 25.13 0.20
C GLY A 34 -34.58 23.93 0.58
N LEU A 35 -35.17 22.98 1.31
CA LEU A 35 -34.49 21.74 1.66
C LEU A 35 -34.17 20.90 0.42
N LYS A 36 -35.08 20.83 -0.54
CA LYS A 36 -34.84 20.14 -1.82
C LYS A 36 -33.65 20.73 -2.55
N GLU A 37 -33.58 22.04 -2.67
CA GLU A 37 -32.47 22.72 -3.35
C GLU A 37 -31.12 22.43 -2.68
N GLN A 38 -31.08 22.47 -1.34
CA GLN A 38 -29.89 22.08 -0.56
C GLN A 38 -29.48 20.64 -0.82
N LEU A 39 -30.42 19.69 -0.74
CA LEU A 39 -30.17 18.28 -0.98
C LEU A 39 -29.70 17.99 -2.42
N ASP A 40 -30.23 18.71 -3.41
CA ASP A 40 -29.77 18.58 -4.80
C ASP A 40 -28.31 19.02 -4.95
N GLN A 41 -27.89 20.11 -4.27
CA GLN A 41 -26.50 20.56 -4.26
C GLN A 41 -25.59 19.57 -3.52
N GLU A 42 -25.99 19.09 -2.36
CA GLU A 42 -25.23 18.07 -1.59
C GLU A 42 -25.06 16.79 -2.41
N LEU A 43 -26.11 16.35 -3.08
CA LEU A 43 -26.06 15.16 -3.93
C LEU A 43 -25.09 15.31 -5.10
N ALA A 44 -25.05 16.51 -5.73
CA ALA A 44 -24.08 16.80 -6.79
C ALA A 44 -22.65 16.72 -6.25
N GLN A 45 -22.37 17.36 -5.10
CA GLN A 45 -21.07 17.34 -4.46
C GLN A 45 -20.65 15.91 -4.09
N HIS A 46 -21.53 15.15 -3.45
CA HIS A 46 -21.23 13.75 -3.07
C HIS A 46 -20.96 12.84 -4.26
N LYS A 47 -21.58 13.10 -5.43
CA LYS A 47 -21.27 12.36 -6.66
C LYS A 47 -19.85 12.63 -7.13
N GLU A 48 -19.41 13.88 -7.11
CA GLU A 48 -18.02 14.26 -7.47
C GLU A 48 -17.02 13.69 -6.47
N ASP A 49 -17.28 13.84 -5.18
CA ASP A 49 -16.42 13.30 -4.12
C ASP A 49 -16.26 11.78 -4.23
N ARG A 50 -17.35 11.08 -4.52
CA ARG A 50 -17.32 9.63 -4.74
C ARG A 50 -16.49 9.25 -5.97
N LYS A 51 -16.57 10.03 -7.05
CA LYS A 51 -15.76 9.82 -8.25
C LYS A 51 -14.28 10.01 -7.93
N ALA A 52 -13.92 11.12 -7.31
CA ALA A 52 -12.54 11.41 -6.90
C ALA A 52 -11.98 10.35 -5.94
N ALA A 53 -12.79 9.89 -4.98
CA ALA A 53 -12.38 8.81 -4.08
C ALA A 53 -12.11 7.49 -4.81
N LYS A 54 -12.95 7.12 -5.79
CA LYS A 54 -12.73 5.92 -6.61
C LYS A 54 -11.46 6.00 -7.45
N GLU A 55 -11.18 7.15 -8.05
CA GLU A 55 -9.96 7.39 -8.83
C GLU A 55 -8.71 7.32 -7.92
N SER A 56 -8.79 7.90 -6.73
CA SER A 56 -7.72 7.83 -5.74
C SER A 56 -7.45 6.40 -5.27
N ILE A 57 -8.50 5.62 -5.00
CA ILE A 57 -8.38 4.20 -4.62
C ILE A 57 -7.75 3.39 -5.75
N ALA A 58 -8.17 3.60 -7.00
CA ALA A 58 -7.62 2.89 -8.14
C ALA A 58 -6.12 3.21 -8.33
N SER A 59 -5.74 4.48 -8.22
CA SER A 59 -4.34 4.92 -8.30
C SER A 59 -3.49 4.33 -7.16
N ALA A 60 -3.98 4.40 -5.92
CA ALA A 60 -3.29 3.85 -4.76
C ALA A 60 -3.13 2.32 -4.86
N SER A 61 -4.16 1.61 -5.33
CA SER A 61 -4.11 0.15 -5.53
C SER A 61 -3.07 -0.23 -6.58
N ALA A 62 -3.04 0.46 -7.72
CA ALA A 62 -2.05 0.22 -8.76
C ALA A 62 -0.61 0.51 -8.27
N GLN A 63 -0.44 1.55 -7.44
CA GLN A 63 0.85 1.86 -6.83
C GLN A 63 1.28 0.75 -5.86
N ARG A 64 0.37 0.28 -5.01
CA ARG A 64 0.65 -0.82 -4.07
C ARG A 64 1.00 -2.14 -4.75
N GLU A 65 0.36 -2.44 -5.88
CA GLU A 65 0.69 -3.62 -6.68
C GLU A 65 2.12 -3.57 -7.19
N LYS A 66 2.54 -2.44 -7.78
CA LYS A 66 3.92 -2.22 -8.23
C LYS A 66 4.94 -2.31 -7.10
N GLU A 67 4.63 -1.71 -5.95
CA GLU A 67 5.49 -1.79 -4.77
C GLU A 67 5.62 -3.22 -4.24
N ALA A 68 4.52 -3.98 -4.24
CA ALA A 68 4.52 -5.37 -3.81
C ALA A 68 5.34 -6.27 -4.76
N GLU A 69 5.24 -6.07 -6.07
CA GLU A 69 6.06 -6.78 -7.05
C GLU A 69 7.56 -6.46 -6.89
N ALA A 70 7.90 -5.17 -6.76
CA ALA A 70 9.27 -4.73 -6.53
C ALA A 70 9.84 -5.32 -5.23
N PHE A 71 9.07 -5.26 -4.14
CA PHE A 71 9.46 -5.84 -2.84
C PHE A 71 9.64 -7.37 -2.92
N ALA A 72 8.74 -8.06 -3.61
CA ALA A 72 8.86 -9.52 -3.78
C ALA A 72 10.14 -9.90 -4.53
N GLY A 73 10.48 -9.17 -5.60
CA GLY A 73 11.72 -9.34 -6.35
C GLY A 73 12.96 -9.10 -5.50
N GLU A 74 13.03 -7.96 -4.84
CA GLU A 74 14.14 -7.59 -3.96
C GLU A 74 14.29 -8.54 -2.76
N SER A 75 13.19 -8.90 -2.11
CA SER A 75 13.18 -9.87 -1.01
C SER A 75 13.70 -11.24 -1.44
N SER A 76 13.31 -11.71 -2.64
CA SER A 76 13.78 -12.97 -3.20
C SER A 76 15.30 -12.93 -3.46
N GLU A 77 15.79 -11.84 -4.06
CA GLU A 77 17.22 -11.64 -4.31
C GLU A 77 18.03 -11.60 -3.01
N LEU A 78 17.55 -10.85 -2.01
CA LEU A 78 18.21 -10.76 -0.70
C LEU A 78 18.27 -12.12 -0.01
N LYS A 79 17.20 -12.89 -0.03
CA LYS A 79 17.18 -14.26 0.52
C LYS A 79 18.18 -15.18 -0.17
N ALA A 80 18.30 -15.10 -1.50
CA ALA A 80 19.27 -15.86 -2.26
C ALA A 80 20.71 -15.48 -1.88
N ASN A 81 20.97 -14.18 -1.69
CA ASN A 81 22.28 -13.67 -1.28
C ASN A 81 22.64 -14.13 0.14
N ILE A 82 21.70 -14.07 1.09
CA ILE A 82 21.86 -14.56 2.46
C ILE A 82 22.18 -16.08 2.46
N ALA A 83 21.45 -16.85 1.66
CA ALA A 83 21.69 -18.27 1.51
C ALA A 83 23.08 -18.55 0.92
N ALA A 84 23.52 -17.80 -0.10
CA ALA A 84 24.85 -17.94 -0.69
C ALA A 84 25.95 -17.65 0.33
N CYS A 85 25.82 -16.58 1.13
CA CYS A 85 26.76 -16.27 2.21
C CYS A 85 26.79 -17.39 3.28
N GLY A 86 25.62 -17.92 3.66
CA GLY A 86 25.54 -19.04 4.60
C GLY A 86 26.26 -20.28 4.10
N ASN A 87 25.99 -20.68 2.85
CA ASN A 87 26.65 -21.82 2.22
C ASN A 87 28.16 -21.64 2.08
N ALA A 88 28.63 -20.41 1.80
CA ALA A 88 30.06 -20.11 1.77
C ALA A 88 30.72 -20.27 3.14
N ILE A 89 30.10 -19.74 4.21
CA ILE A 89 30.56 -19.89 5.57
C ILE A 89 30.68 -21.37 5.96
N ASP A 90 29.65 -22.16 5.68
CA ASP A 90 29.61 -23.60 5.99
C ASP A 90 30.66 -24.38 5.22
N ALA A 91 30.85 -24.08 3.93
CA ALA A 91 31.86 -24.71 3.09
C ALA A 91 33.29 -24.42 3.57
N ILE A 92 33.57 -23.15 3.93
CA ILE A 92 34.86 -22.75 4.47
C ILE A 92 35.13 -23.45 5.82
N ALA A 93 34.13 -23.46 6.72
CA ALA A 93 34.24 -24.11 8.02
C ALA A 93 34.51 -25.62 7.92
N LYS A 94 34.00 -26.28 6.89
CA LYS A 94 34.20 -27.72 6.62
C LYS A 94 35.44 -28.01 5.78
N GLY A 95 36.24 -27.02 5.42
CA GLY A 95 37.41 -27.19 4.53
C GLY A 95 37.03 -27.50 3.06
N MET A 96 35.78 -27.26 2.66
CA MET A 96 35.25 -27.57 1.32
C MET A 96 35.12 -26.32 0.44
N ALA A 97 35.95 -25.33 0.64
CA ALA A 97 35.89 -24.05 -0.12
C ALA A 97 35.99 -24.26 -1.65
N GLY A 98 36.83 -25.24 -2.11
CA GLY A 98 36.95 -25.59 -3.52
C GLY A 98 35.63 -26.09 -4.13
N SER A 99 34.86 -26.90 -3.43
CA SER A 99 33.54 -27.38 -3.89
C SER A 99 32.50 -26.24 -3.93
N PHE A 100 32.57 -25.30 -3.01
CA PHE A 100 31.72 -24.12 -3.03
C PHE A 100 31.97 -23.24 -4.27
N LEU A 101 33.23 -23.05 -4.63
CA LEU A 101 33.61 -22.23 -5.80
C LEU A 101 33.06 -22.80 -7.14
N GLN A 102 32.79 -24.09 -7.19
CA GLN A 102 32.19 -24.77 -8.35
C GLN A 102 30.66 -24.80 -8.31
N SER A 103 30.04 -24.28 -7.24
CA SER A 103 28.61 -24.30 -7.04
C SER A 103 27.92 -23.04 -7.63
N GLY A 104 26.60 -23.14 -7.88
CA GLY A 104 25.78 -22.00 -8.27
C GLY A 104 25.77 -20.86 -7.21
N PHE A 105 26.04 -21.17 -5.96
CA PHE A 105 26.12 -20.17 -4.89
C PHE A 105 27.34 -19.22 -5.06
N ALA A 106 28.43 -19.69 -5.60
CA ALA A 106 29.58 -18.84 -5.92
C ALA A 106 29.23 -17.74 -6.94
N SER A 107 28.41 -18.06 -7.95
CA SER A 107 27.96 -17.06 -8.93
C SER A 107 27.02 -16.02 -8.29
N THR A 108 26.19 -16.43 -7.34
CA THR A 108 25.34 -15.52 -6.57
C THR A 108 26.19 -14.60 -5.68
N LEU A 109 27.21 -15.14 -5.01
CA LEU A 109 28.10 -14.35 -4.17
C LEU A 109 28.95 -13.36 -5.02
N LYS A 110 29.32 -13.71 -6.27
CA LYS A 110 29.96 -12.75 -7.20
C LYS A 110 29.09 -11.53 -7.46
N ARG A 111 27.77 -11.70 -7.64
CA ARG A 111 26.85 -10.56 -7.82
C ARG A 111 26.76 -9.66 -6.59
N VAL A 112 26.94 -10.22 -5.39
CA VAL A 112 26.99 -9.43 -4.14
C VAL A 112 28.19 -8.48 -4.13
N LEU A 113 29.31 -8.81 -4.79
CA LEU A 113 30.47 -7.93 -4.90
C LEU A 113 30.19 -6.62 -5.64
N ASP A 114 29.22 -6.61 -6.54
CA ASP A 114 28.85 -5.43 -7.32
C ASP A 114 28.00 -4.43 -6.51
N ARG A 115 27.57 -4.80 -5.30
CA ARG A 115 26.78 -3.91 -4.44
C ARG A 115 27.63 -2.75 -3.90
N PRO A 116 27.08 -1.52 -3.91
CA PRO A 116 27.82 -0.33 -3.44
C PRO A 116 28.07 -0.33 -1.93
N SER A 117 27.35 -1.16 -1.16
CA SER A 117 27.50 -1.28 0.31
C SER A 117 28.80 -1.95 0.75
N LEU A 118 29.47 -2.68 -0.12
CA LEU A 118 30.74 -3.32 0.16
C LEU A 118 31.92 -2.34 0.11
N GLY A 119 32.68 -2.29 1.21
CA GLY A 119 33.94 -1.57 1.27
C GLY A 119 34.98 -2.13 0.28
N ARG A 120 35.88 -1.26 -0.19
CA ARG A 120 36.92 -1.62 -1.18
C ARG A 120 37.78 -2.80 -0.70
N TYR A 121 38.14 -2.83 0.56
CA TYR A 121 38.93 -3.91 1.16
C TYR A 121 38.16 -5.24 1.19
N GLN A 122 36.92 -5.24 1.69
CA GLN A 122 36.06 -6.43 1.76
C GLN A 122 35.83 -7.03 0.36
N ARG A 123 35.61 -6.16 -0.63
CA ARG A 123 35.47 -6.56 -2.04
C ARG A 123 36.75 -7.23 -2.56
N GLY A 124 37.93 -6.68 -2.26
CA GLY A 124 39.20 -7.28 -2.63
C GLY A 124 39.38 -8.69 -2.09
N VAL A 125 39.21 -8.87 -0.79
CA VAL A 125 39.30 -10.18 -0.10
C VAL A 125 38.34 -11.21 -0.68
N LEU A 126 37.08 -10.83 -0.90
CA LEU A 126 36.07 -11.73 -1.47
C LEU A 126 36.33 -12.04 -2.95
N THR A 127 36.85 -11.08 -3.72
CA THR A 127 37.21 -11.30 -5.13
C THR A 127 38.38 -12.29 -5.23
N GLU A 128 39.39 -12.16 -4.39
CA GLU A 128 40.51 -13.08 -4.32
C GLU A 128 40.05 -14.49 -3.94
N PHE A 129 39.19 -14.62 -2.92
CA PHE A 129 38.58 -15.88 -2.54
C PHE A 129 37.80 -16.54 -3.68
N LEU A 130 36.96 -15.78 -4.39
CA LEU A 130 36.13 -16.30 -5.50
C LEU A 130 36.93 -16.58 -6.78
N SER A 131 38.14 -16.07 -6.87
CA SER A 131 39.05 -16.27 -8.01
C SER A 131 40.10 -17.38 -7.73
N ALA A 132 40.20 -17.83 -6.48
CA ALA A 132 41.16 -18.86 -6.09
C ALA A 132 40.81 -20.18 -6.78
N SER A 133 41.69 -20.64 -7.67
CA SER A 133 41.65 -21.98 -8.22
C SER A 133 42.27 -22.94 -7.21
N THR A 134 41.49 -23.93 -6.77
CA THR A 134 41.85 -25.16 -6.01
C THR A 134 43.21 -25.14 -5.28
N GLY A 135 43.20 -24.92 -3.97
CA GLY A 135 44.28 -25.28 -3.08
C GLY A 135 44.76 -24.24 -2.07
N TYR A 136 44.40 -22.99 -2.22
CA TYR A 136 44.78 -21.92 -1.27
C TYR A 136 43.54 -21.34 -0.58
N ALA A 137 43.41 -21.55 0.72
CA ALA A 137 42.46 -20.86 1.56
C ALA A 137 43.19 -19.73 2.31
N PRO A 138 43.30 -18.51 1.78
CA PRO A 138 43.82 -17.41 2.56
C PRO A 138 42.88 -17.10 3.71
N ALA A 139 43.43 -16.94 4.90
CA ALA A 139 42.79 -16.38 6.09
C ALA A 139 41.29 -16.68 6.25
N SER A 140 40.90 -17.94 6.37
CA SER A 140 39.50 -18.42 6.46
C SER A 140 38.67 -17.66 7.49
N GLY A 141 39.28 -17.18 8.56
CA GLY A 141 38.62 -16.41 9.62
C GLY A 141 38.17 -15.02 9.17
N GLU A 142 38.95 -14.33 8.32
CA GLU A 142 38.63 -13.00 7.81
C GLU A 142 37.48 -13.06 6.79
N ILE A 143 37.55 -14.03 5.87
CA ILE A 143 36.49 -14.23 4.87
C ILE A 143 35.17 -14.57 5.55
N VAL A 144 35.21 -15.47 6.55
CA VAL A 144 34.02 -15.81 7.36
C VAL A 144 33.47 -14.58 8.10
N GLY A 145 34.36 -13.72 8.64
CA GLY A 145 33.97 -12.46 9.27
C GLY A 145 33.21 -11.53 8.33
N ILE A 146 33.75 -11.31 7.12
CA ILE A 146 33.12 -10.49 6.09
C ILE A 146 31.77 -11.08 5.64
N LEU A 147 31.70 -12.39 5.41
CA LEU A 147 30.46 -13.08 5.00
C LEU A 147 29.39 -13.04 6.09
N LYS A 148 29.76 -13.07 7.37
CA LYS A 148 28.81 -12.89 8.48
C LYS A 148 28.22 -11.47 8.50
N GLN A 149 29.05 -10.45 8.32
CA GLN A 149 28.58 -9.07 8.23
C GLN A 149 27.66 -8.82 7.02
N LEU A 150 27.87 -9.53 5.91
CA LEU A 150 27.01 -9.42 4.72
C LEU A 150 25.66 -10.14 4.89
N LYS A 151 25.60 -11.08 5.83
CA LYS A 151 24.38 -11.85 6.13
C LYS A 151 23.43 -11.10 7.07
N GLU A 152 23.92 -10.17 7.89
CA GLU A 152 23.13 -9.32 8.80
C GLU A 152 22.43 -8.19 8.06
#